data_3ef983877f9759502d8b1795d5d50a95
#
_entry.id   3ef983877f9759502d8b1795d5d50a95
#
_cell.length_a   1.000
_cell.length_b   1.000
_cell.length_c   1.000
_cell.angle_alpha   90.00
_cell.angle_beta   90.00
_cell.angle_gamma   90.00
#
_symmetry.space_group_name_H-M   'P 1'
#
loop_
_entity.id
_entity.type
_entity.pdbx_description
1 polymer ?
#
loop_
_entity_poly.entity_id
_entity_poly.type
_entity_poly.pdbx_seq_one_letter_code
_entity_poly.pdbx_strand_id
1 'polypeptide(L)'
;MLRAGFSVNSDGVVSMEKYKYLMTVLHYRPVQVVFLLGALLFAGGLYFGVFTKSRRKGFWLTGAGTVFVVMGIFFLAGFNDTAYFPSLSDLQSSLTIQNSSADFGTLELLSWVSPVIPVAIIGFGWLWRRTDHKKKITVRQMLREEGRR
;
A
#
# COMPACT_ATOMS: atom_id res chain seq x y z
N MET A 1 -2.27 -7.48 21.61
CA MET A 1 -2.40 -6.22 20.85
C MET A 1 -3.79 -5.99 20.24
N LEU A 2 -4.59 -7.00 19.90
CA LEU A 2 -5.96 -6.81 19.36
C LEU A 2 -7.02 -6.39 20.39
N ARG A 3 -6.70 -6.35 21.69
CA ARG A 3 -7.67 -6.12 22.78
C ARG A 3 -7.85 -4.65 23.19
N ALA A 4 -6.91 -3.77 22.89
CA ALA A 4 -7.00 -2.35 23.21
C ALA A 4 -6.53 -1.52 22.02
N GLY A 5 -7.29 -0.53 21.67
CA GLY A 5 -6.93 0.50 20.70
C GLY A 5 -6.90 1.85 21.41
N PHE A 6 -6.29 2.83 20.77
CA PHE A 6 -6.18 4.19 21.29
C PHE A 6 -7.07 5.10 20.43
N SER A 7 -7.95 5.82 21.07
CA SER A 7 -8.92 6.72 20.47
C SER A 7 -8.61 8.15 20.89
N VAL A 8 -8.73 9.07 19.95
CA VAL A 8 -8.57 10.51 20.21
C VAL A 8 -9.95 11.15 20.25
N ASN A 9 -10.28 11.82 21.36
CA ASN A 9 -11.54 12.54 21.49
C ASN A 9 -11.47 13.87 20.71
N SER A 10 -12.64 14.49 20.47
CA SER A 10 -12.74 15.83 19.88
C SER A 10 -11.90 16.89 20.58
N ASP A 11 -11.64 16.70 21.87
CA ASP A 11 -10.84 17.59 22.73
C ASP A 11 -9.33 17.27 22.66
N GLY A 12 -8.90 16.37 21.77
CA GLY A 12 -7.51 15.94 21.62
C GLY A 12 -7.02 14.96 22.72
N VAL A 13 -7.88 14.52 23.61
CA VAL A 13 -7.53 13.61 24.70
C VAL A 13 -7.48 12.18 24.18
N VAL A 14 -6.36 11.50 24.40
CA VAL A 14 -6.16 10.11 24.02
C VAL A 14 -6.68 9.19 25.11
N SER A 15 -7.60 8.31 24.77
CA SER A 15 -8.18 7.32 25.68
C SER A 15 -8.00 5.89 25.15
N MET A 16 -8.02 4.91 26.06
CA MET A 16 -7.93 3.50 25.70
C MET A 16 -9.32 2.92 25.48
N GLU A 17 -9.59 2.43 24.27
CA GLU A 17 -10.83 1.73 23.94
C GLU A 17 -10.57 0.25 23.65
N LYS A 18 -11.40 -0.62 24.23
CA LYS A 18 -11.32 -2.05 23.94
C LYS A 18 -11.84 -2.35 22.54
N TYR A 19 -11.06 -3.11 21.79
CA TYR A 19 -11.42 -3.57 20.43
C TYR A 19 -11.59 -2.45 19.37
N LYS A 20 -11.02 -1.26 19.59
CA LYS A 20 -11.13 -0.12 18.65
C LYS A 20 -10.83 -0.51 17.20
N TYR A 21 -9.69 -1.17 16.97
CA TYR A 21 -9.30 -1.58 15.61
C TYR A 21 -10.27 -2.59 14.97
N LEU A 22 -10.80 -3.53 15.76
CA LEU A 22 -11.78 -4.48 15.27
C LEU A 22 -13.11 -3.78 14.92
N MET A 23 -13.54 -2.86 15.77
CA MET A 23 -14.73 -2.06 15.50
C MET A 23 -14.55 -1.15 14.29
N THR A 24 -13.35 -0.59 14.08
CA THR A 24 -13.05 0.22 12.90
C THR A 24 -13.15 -0.61 11.61
N VAL A 25 -12.61 -1.84 11.59
CA VAL A 25 -12.76 -2.74 10.44
C VAL A 25 -14.21 -3.08 10.17
N LEU A 26 -15.01 -3.29 11.21
CA LEU A 26 -16.42 -3.70 11.06
C LEU A 26 -17.36 -2.54 10.71
N HIS A 27 -17.09 -1.32 11.22
CA HIS A 27 -17.98 -0.17 11.06
C HIS A 27 -17.57 0.80 9.96
N TYR A 28 -16.26 0.91 9.68
CA TYR A 28 -15.77 1.87 8.70
C TYR A 28 -15.71 1.26 7.30
N ARG A 29 -16.78 1.43 6.53
CA ARG A 29 -16.98 0.83 5.20
C ARG A 29 -15.79 0.97 4.26
N PRO A 30 -15.12 2.15 4.11
CA PRO A 30 -13.98 2.28 3.20
C PRO A 30 -12.82 1.36 3.57
N VAL A 31 -12.48 1.26 4.86
CA VAL A 31 -11.40 0.37 5.35
C VAL A 31 -11.75 -1.09 5.10
N GLN A 32 -13.00 -1.46 5.39
CA GLN A 32 -13.52 -2.81 5.16
C GLN A 32 -13.42 -3.21 3.69
N VAL A 33 -13.85 -2.35 2.78
CA VAL A 33 -13.81 -2.62 1.32
C VAL A 33 -12.37 -2.78 0.84
N VAL A 34 -11.47 -1.87 1.20
CA VAL A 34 -10.06 -1.93 0.79
C VAL A 34 -9.39 -3.19 1.33
N PHE A 35 -9.60 -3.51 2.60
CA PHE A 35 -9.00 -4.68 3.24
C PHE A 35 -9.54 -6.00 2.66
N LEU A 36 -10.86 -6.14 2.49
CA LEU A 36 -11.46 -7.33 1.90
C LEU A 36 -11.07 -7.51 0.43
N LEU A 37 -11.06 -6.43 -0.35
CA LEU A 37 -10.60 -6.48 -1.73
C LEU A 37 -9.15 -6.94 -1.81
N GLY A 38 -8.28 -6.39 -0.96
CA GLY A 38 -6.89 -6.79 -0.87
C GLY A 38 -6.73 -8.27 -0.50
N ALA A 39 -7.46 -8.75 0.51
CA ALA A 39 -7.43 -10.15 0.94
C ALA A 39 -7.91 -11.10 -0.16
N LEU A 40 -8.98 -10.76 -0.87
CA LEU A 40 -9.50 -11.55 -1.99
C LEU A 40 -8.51 -11.60 -3.16
N LEU A 41 -7.93 -10.46 -3.53
CA LEU A 41 -6.91 -10.40 -4.59
C LEU A 41 -5.66 -11.19 -4.22
N PHE A 42 -5.23 -11.10 -2.97
CA PHE A 42 -4.08 -11.83 -2.46
C PHE A 42 -4.31 -13.34 -2.49
N ALA A 43 -5.43 -13.80 -1.93
CA ALA A 43 -5.79 -15.21 -1.92
C ALA A 43 -6.01 -15.77 -3.34
N GLY A 44 -6.72 -15.01 -4.19
CA GLY A 44 -6.91 -15.35 -5.60
C GLY A 44 -5.59 -15.41 -6.36
N GLY A 45 -4.68 -14.46 -6.10
CA GLY A 45 -3.35 -14.45 -6.70
C GLY A 45 -2.51 -15.66 -6.31
N LEU A 46 -2.54 -16.07 -5.03
CA LEU A 46 -1.90 -17.31 -4.57
C LEU A 46 -2.50 -18.53 -5.24
N TYR A 47 -3.83 -18.62 -5.30
CA TYR A 47 -4.52 -19.73 -5.96
C TYR A 47 -4.10 -19.86 -7.43
N PHE A 48 -4.14 -18.75 -8.18
CA PHE A 48 -3.71 -18.74 -9.60
C PHE A 48 -2.21 -19.02 -9.77
N GLY A 49 -1.37 -18.56 -8.83
CA GLY A 49 0.06 -18.81 -8.85
C GLY A 49 0.45 -20.26 -8.61
N VAL A 50 -0.26 -20.92 -7.69
CA VAL A 50 0.04 -22.30 -7.28
C VAL A 50 -0.66 -23.33 -8.17
N PHE A 51 -1.96 -23.17 -8.40
CA PHE A 51 -2.79 -24.18 -9.04
C PHE A 51 -2.97 -24.00 -10.56
N THR A 52 -2.67 -22.82 -11.09
CA THR A 52 -2.87 -22.55 -12.52
C THR A 52 -1.53 -22.34 -13.23
N LYS A 53 -1.41 -22.85 -14.46
CA LYS A 53 -0.21 -22.65 -15.31
C LYS A 53 0.14 -21.16 -15.58
N SER A 54 -0.75 -20.24 -15.23
CA SER A 54 -0.60 -18.80 -15.46
C SER A 54 0.12 -18.07 -14.33
N ARG A 55 1.35 -18.50 -14.02
CA ARG A 55 2.19 -17.91 -12.95
C ARG A 55 2.31 -16.38 -13.03
N ARG A 56 2.34 -15.82 -14.23
CA ARG A 56 2.46 -14.35 -14.43
C ARG A 56 1.24 -13.60 -13.93
N LYS A 57 0.02 -14.14 -14.15
CA LYS A 57 -1.22 -13.52 -13.64
C LYS A 57 -1.32 -13.64 -12.12
N GLY A 58 -0.95 -14.80 -11.56
CA GLY A 58 -0.89 -15.00 -10.11
C GLY A 58 0.03 -13.99 -9.43
N PHE A 59 1.24 -13.77 -9.97
CA PHE A 59 2.19 -12.81 -9.43
C PHE A 59 1.63 -11.38 -9.38
N TRP A 60 1.01 -10.89 -10.47
CA TRP A 60 0.43 -9.56 -10.51
C TRP A 60 -0.76 -9.40 -9.56
N LEU A 61 -1.63 -10.41 -9.47
CA LEU A 61 -2.76 -10.39 -8.54
C LEU A 61 -2.29 -10.39 -7.08
N THR A 62 -1.32 -11.24 -6.73
CA THR A 62 -0.76 -11.30 -5.38
C THR A 62 -0.09 -9.97 -5.01
N GLY A 63 0.69 -9.39 -5.94
CA GLY A 63 1.33 -8.09 -5.73
C GLY A 63 0.31 -6.98 -5.49
N ALA A 64 -0.70 -6.87 -6.34
CA ALA A 64 -1.79 -5.91 -6.14
C ALA A 64 -2.53 -6.15 -4.83
N GLY A 65 -2.86 -7.41 -4.51
CA GLY A 65 -3.51 -7.77 -3.25
C GLY A 65 -2.71 -7.35 -2.03
N THR A 66 -1.39 -7.58 -2.05
CA THR A 66 -0.48 -7.14 -0.96
C THR A 66 -0.54 -5.63 -0.76
N VAL A 67 -0.50 -4.84 -1.85
CA VAL A 67 -0.58 -3.37 -1.75
C VAL A 67 -1.90 -2.94 -1.10
N PHE A 68 -3.03 -3.52 -1.50
CA PHE A 68 -4.34 -3.19 -0.91
C PHE A 68 -4.44 -3.62 0.56
N VAL A 69 -3.90 -4.78 0.95
CA VAL A 69 -3.87 -5.22 2.35
C VAL A 69 -3.05 -4.25 3.19
N VAL A 70 -1.85 -3.89 2.75
CA VAL A 70 -0.98 -2.94 3.46
C VAL A 70 -1.65 -1.58 3.58
N MET A 71 -2.25 -1.09 2.50
CA MET A 71 -3.02 0.16 2.50
C MET A 71 -4.20 0.10 3.49
N GLY A 72 -4.91 -1.02 3.55
CA GLY A 72 -5.98 -1.25 4.53
C GLY A 72 -5.48 -1.20 5.98
N ILE A 73 -4.29 -1.75 6.26
CA ILE A 73 -3.65 -1.69 7.59
C ILE A 73 -3.30 -0.24 7.95
N PHE A 74 -2.74 0.53 7.01
CA PHE A 74 -2.46 1.95 7.25
C PHE A 74 -3.73 2.76 7.51
N PHE A 75 -4.79 2.51 6.77
CA PHE A 75 -6.07 3.14 7.01
C PHE A 75 -6.65 2.76 8.38
N LEU A 76 -6.50 1.50 8.79
CA LEU A 76 -6.93 1.03 10.10
C LEU A 76 -6.17 1.73 11.24
N ALA A 77 -4.87 1.95 11.05
CA ALA A 77 -4.03 2.59 12.05
C ALA A 77 -4.21 4.11 12.12
N GLY A 78 -4.46 4.78 10.99
CA GLY A 78 -4.47 6.23 10.88
C GLY A 78 -5.85 6.90 10.86
N PHE A 79 -6.90 6.18 10.41
CA PHE A 79 -8.25 6.73 10.29
C PHE A 79 -9.11 6.43 11.52
N ASN A 80 -10.22 7.16 11.65
CA ASN A 80 -11.21 6.98 12.71
C ASN A 80 -10.68 7.35 14.11
N ASP A 81 -10.01 8.50 14.21
CA ASP A 81 -9.52 9.07 15.47
C ASP A 81 -8.65 8.10 16.27
N THR A 82 -7.83 7.32 15.59
CA THR A 82 -6.88 6.41 16.22
C THR A 82 -5.52 7.07 16.40
N ALA A 83 -4.86 6.83 17.55
CA ALA A 83 -3.45 7.14 17.71
C ALA A 83 -2.64 6.04 17.05
N TYR A 84 -1.95 6.36 15.96
CA TYR A 84 -1.20 5.36 15.19
C TYR A 84 0.13 4.97 15.83
N PHE A 85 0.66 5.81 16.73
CA PHE A 85 1.83 5.49 17.54
C PHE A 85 1.57 5.82 19.01
N PRO A 86 0.99 4.87 19.77
CA PRO A 86 0.64 5.09 21.16
C PRO A 86 1.88 5.13 22.05
N SER A 87 1.93 6.09 22.96
CA SER A 87 2.96 6.18 24.00
C SER A 87 2.65 5.26 25.17
N LEU A 88 3.66 4.58 25.68
CA LEU A 88 3.53 3.70 26.86
C LEU A 88 3.74 4.44 28.19
N SER A 89 4.42 5.57 28.17
CA SER A 89 4.73 6.36 29.38
C SER A 89 3.65 7.38 29.71
N ASP A 90 3.13 8.06 28.68
CA ASP A 90 2.06 9.03 28.81
C ASP A 90 1.15 8.97 27.59
N LEU A 91 -0.12 8.64 27.82
CA LEU A 91 -1.12 8.51 26.77
C LEU A 91 -1.29 9.78 25.92
N GLN A 92 -1.14 10.96 26.55
CA GLN A 92 -1.29 12.24 25.87
C GLN A 92 -0.13 12.57 24.93
N SER A 93 1.03 11.93 25.12
CA SER A 93 2.18 12.01 24.23
C SER A 93 2.09 11.07 23.03
N SER A 94 0.96 10.41 22.81
CA SER A 94 0.72 9.52 21.66
C SER A 94 0.66 10.33 20.37
N LEU A 95 1.28 9.80 19.30
CA LEU A 95 1.24 10.42 17.99
C LEU A 95 -0.07 10.10 17.27
N THR A 96 -0.77 11.15 16.90
CA THR A 96 -2.00 11.10 16.09
C THR A 96 -1.74 11.76 14.74
N ILE A 97 -2.59 11.55 13.76
CA ILE A 97 -2.46 12.26 12.47
C ILE A 97 -2.48 13.77 12.68
N GLN A 98 -3.27 14.26 13.64
CA GLN A 98 -3.43 15.69 13.88
C GLN A 98 -2.17 16.34 14.49
N ASN A 99 -1.52 15.68 15.46
CA ASN A 99 -0.37 16.26 16.17
C ASN A 99 0.99 15.97 15.50
N SER A 100 1.04 15.00 14.58
CA SER A 100 2.26 14.60 13.88
C SER A 100 2.27 14.94 12.40
N SER A 101 1.16 15.47 11.86
CA SER A 101 1.14 15.96 10.49
C SER A 101 1.99 17.22 10.36
N ALA A 102 2.62 17.35 9.19
CA ALA A 102 3.36 18.57 8.84
C ALA A 102 2.42 19.77 8.77
N ASP A 103 2.99 20.98 8.87
CA ASP A 103 2.27 22.23 8.68
C ASP A 103 1.52 22.26 7.34
N PHE A 104 0.41 22.99 7.30
CA PHE A 104 -0.49 23.07 6.15
C PHE A 104 0.25 23.38 4.84
N GLY A 105 1.19 24.33 4.87
CA GLY A 105 2.00 24.68 3.70
C GLY A 105 2.86 23.54 3.18
N THR A 106 3.41 22.73 4.08
CA THR A 106 4.18 21.52 3.73
C THR A 106 3.29 20.45 3.12
N LEU A 107 2.09 20.25 3.67
CA LEU A 107 1.11 19.28 3.14
C LEU A 107 0.61 19.69 1.75
N GLU A 108 0.37 20.99 1.53
CA GLU A 108 0.00 21.52 0.23
C GLU A 108 1.09 21.27 -0.81
N LEU A 109 2.35 21.56 -0.48
CA LEU A 109 3.49 21.31 -1.36
C LEU A 109 3.65 19.82 -1.68
N LEU A 110 3.54 18.95 -0.68
CA LEU A 110 3.58 17.51 -0.87
C LEU A 110 2.42 16.99 -1.74
N SER A 111 1.24 17.60 -1.62
CA SER A 111 0.09 17.28 -2.47
C SER A 111 0.37 17.57 -3.95
N TRP A 112 1.08 18.65 -4.26
CA TRP A 112 1.50 18.97 -5.63
C TRP A 112 2.63 18.07 -6.14
N VAL A 113 3.55 17.65 -5.28
CA VAL A 113 4.68 16.77 -5.66
C VAL A 113 4.26 15.30 -5.77
N SER A 114 3.29 14.87 -4.98
CA SER A 114 2.83 13.47 -4.93
C SER A 114 2.45 12.88 -6.30
N PRO A 115 1.73 13.57 -7.22
CA PRO A 115 1.42 13.03 -8.53
C PRO A 115 2.63 12.83 -9.44
N VAL A 116 3.75 13.49 -9.18
CA VAL A 116 4.98 13.34 -9.97
C VAL A 116 5.57 11.94 -9.83
N ILE A 117 5.43 11.33 -8.65
CA ILE A 117 5.97 10.00 -8.37
C ILE A 117 5.38 8.91 -9.29
N PRO A 118 4.04 8.74 -9.38
CA PRO A 118 3.46 7.74 -10.29
C PRO A 118 3.76 8.05 -11.76
N VAL A 119 3.82 9.32 -12.17
CA VAL A 119 4.20 9.70 -13.52
C VAL A 119 5.64 9.28 -13.82
N ALA A 120 6.57 9.51 -12.89
CA ALA A 120 7.95 9.07 -13.02
C ALA A 120 8.04 7.53 -13.12
N ILE A 121 7.33 6.79 -12.28
CA ILE A 121 7.31 5.31 -12.31
C ILE A 121 6.80 4.79 -13.66
N ILE A 122 5.73 5.38 -14.19
CA ILE A 122 5.19 5.02 -15.51
C ILE A 122 6.19 5.34 -16.61
N GLY A 123 6.83 6.52 -16.55
CA GLY A 123 7.86 6.95 -17.51
C GLY A 123 9.06 6.01 -17.51
N PHE A 124 9.59 5.66 -16.35
CA PHE A 124 10.67 4.67 -16.22
C PHE A 124 10.28 3.28 -16.72
N GLY A 125 9.07 2.83 -16.41
CA GLY A 125 8.56 1.53 -16.89
C GLY A 125 8.43 1.50 -18.42
N TRP A 126 7.99 2.60 -19.03
CA TRP A 126 7.92 2.75 -20.47
C TRP A 126 9.32 2.77 -21.12
N LEU A 127 10.25 3.55 -20.56
CA LEU A 127 11.62 3.63 -21.02
C LEU A 127 12.33 2.27 -20.94
N TRP A 128 12.13 1.53 -19.83
CA TRP A 128 12.67 0.18 -19.66
C TRP A 128 12.16 -0.79 -20.73
N ARG A 129 10.84 -0.80 -20.98
CA ARG A 129 10.26 -1.62 -22.04
C ARG A 129 10.88 -1.31 -23.40
N ARG A 130 11.08 -0.03 -23.72
CA ARG A 130 11.66 0.40 -24.99
C ARG A 130 13.12 -0.07 -25.16
N THR A 131 13.87 -0.07 -24.07
CA THR A 131 15.27 -0.51 -24.03
C THR A 131 15.39 -2.03 -24.16
N ASP A 132 14.52 -2.79 -23.51
CA ASP A 132 14.50 -4.26 -23.59
C ASP A 132 14.15 -4.77 -25.00
N HIS A 133 13.25 -4.09 -25.71
CA HIS A 133 12.93 -4.43 -27.10
C HIS A 133 14.15 -4.30 -27.99
N LYS A 134 14.94 -3.24 -27.84
CA LYS A 134 16.16 -3.05 -28.64
C LYS A 134 17.19 -4.15 -28.39
N LYS A 135 17.44 -4.52 -27.13
CA LYS A 135 18.39 -5.58 -26.77
C LYS A 135 18.01 -6.94 -27.38
N LYS A 136 16.72 -7.31 -27.34
CA LYS A 136 16.23 -8.57 -27.91
C LYS A 136 16.41 -8.64 -29.44
N ILE A 137 16.26 -7.53 -30.13
CA ILE A 137 16.48 -7.46 -31.57
C ILE A 137 17.96 -7.67 -31.91
N THR A 138 18.85 -6.99 -31.17
CA THR A 138 20.30 -7.09 -31.39
C THR A 138 20.82 -8.52 -31.14
N VAL A 139 20.42 -9.18 -30.07
CA VAL A 139 20.81 -10.56 -29.75
C VAL A 139 20.31 -11.53 -30.85
N ARG A 140 19.07 -11.38 -31.30
CA ARG A 140 18.53 -12.20 -32.43
C ARG A 140 19.29 -11.99 -33.74
N GLN A 141 19.76 -10.78 -34.01
CA GLN A 141 20.55 -10.50 -35.20
C GLN A 141 21.93 -11.18 -35.11
N MET A 142 22.60 -11.09 -33.95
CA MET A 142 23.91 -11.76 -33.74
C MET A 142 23.80 -13.28 -33.89
N LEU A 143 22.78 -13.91 -33.26
CA LEU A 143 22.56 -15.35 -33.40
C LEU A 143 22.26 -15.78 -34.83
N ARG A 144 21.62 -14.93 -35.62
CA ARG A 144 21.31 -15.20 -37.04
C ARG A 144 22.55 -15.09 -37.92
N GLU A 145 23.50 -14.23 -37.57
CA GLU A 145 24.79 -14.10 -38.29
C GLU A 145 25.72 -15.26 -37.95
N GLU A 146 25.76 -15.71 -36.72
CA GLU A 146 26.57 -16.82 -36.25
C GLU A 146 26.10 -18.16 -36.85
N GLY A 147 24.81 -18.39 -37.00
CA GLY A 147 24.23 -19.58 -37.65
C GLY A 147 24.34 -19.60 -39.18
N ARG A 148 24.89 -18.54 -39.80
CA ARG A 148 25.10 -18.44 -41.25
C ARG A 148 26.56 -18.70 -41.68
N ARG A 149 27.45 -18.83 -40.68
CA ARG A 149 28.86 -19.23 -40.87
C ARG A 149 29.02 -20.72 -40.67
#